data_643139c2c5b429e561dd7839588d5d8c
#
_entry.id   643139c2c5b429e561dd7839588d5d8c
#
_cell.length_a   1.000
_cell.length_b   1.000
_cell.length_c   1.000
_cell.angle_alpha   90.00
_cell.angle_beta   90.00
_cell.angle_gamma   90.00
#
_symmetry.space_group_name_H-M   'P 1'
#
loop_
_entity.id
_entity.type
_entity.pdbx_description
1 polymer ?
#
loop_
_entity_poly.entity_id
_entity_poly.type
_entity_poly.pdbx_seq_one_letter_code
_entity_poly.pdbx_strand_id
1 'polypeptide(L)'
;MPDAGRIAGRYELLEQFGHGGMGDVWRGYDAVLDRPVAVKLIRPQAVTSPHAAQEFEKRFRREARITARIQHPGVPQVYDAVLDESYEQLFLVMELVDGVPLTAYVHPDRPLPVSWAVAVAAQVATVLSYAHDVPVVHRDLKPGNVLVARDGTVKVLDFGIAAMLRTDVTKLTATGSPLGTHQYMAPEQVRGGRVTPRTDLYALGCVLHELLCGRPLFGGDSEWQLMTQHINAAPTPLRQLRADVPAALEELVLHLLRKAPEARPADVQEVYERLRPFLPAPGEESPPEEAGPAGAPDPTGIFRRPYAPRSRAGAGSVRPGAAAAPDAPPVVPAAEREALREHIREVHEHYLALMEEERYAQAAEVVDELIGPAARALGSDNKAVLRLRTWRAVSRQLAGDHRAALPEFEQLADAFARVSGASSEDALNSRAQAARCRGELGQVTEALAGLNDVLDVVRAVDGDVSENAVELRRDIGMLLLAQGRTADAFDVLDPLHADLCLVFGPDDELTAEVAETLAVIRLDLDGDGPGIPS
;
A
#
# COMPACT_ATOMS: atom_id res chain seq x y z
N MET A 1 -19.16 -18.13 16.04
CA MET A 1 -17.96 -17.61 15.34
C MET A 1 -16.93 -18.72 15.43
N PRO A 2 -16.41 -19.28 14.33
CA PRO A 2 -15.25 -20.13 14.47
C PRO A 2 -14.10 -19.22 14.91
N ASP A 3 -13.31 -19.74 15.84
CA ASP A 3 -12.08 -19.16 16.35
C ASP A 3 -11.33 -18.46 15.22
N ALA A 4 -10.92 -17.21 15.42
CA ALA A 4 -10.12 -16.47 14.45
C ALA A 4 -8.71 -17.10 14.39
N GLY A 5 -8.64 -18.31 13.82
CA GLY A 5 -7.42 -19.08 13.67
C GLY A 5 -6.50 -18.43 12.65
N ARG A 6 -5.24 -18.34 12.98
CA ARG A 6 -4.19 -17.95 12.03
C ARG A 6 -4.06 -19.03 10.94
N ILE A 7 -4.19 -18.65 9.68
CA ILE A 7 -3.92 -19.56 8.57
C ILE A 7 -2.41 -19.84 8.55
N ALA A 8 -2.06 -21.13 8.53
CA ALA A 8 -0.68 -21.61 8.60
C ALA A 8 0.13 -21.05 9.80
N GLY A 9 -0.55 -20.70 10.90
CA GLY A 9 0.08 -20.10 12.08
C GLY A 9 0.65 -18.68 11.87
N ARG A 10 0.44 -18.08 10.69
CA ARG A 10 1.08 -16.83 10.26
C ARG A 10 0.09 -15.72 9.87
N TYR A 11 -0.95 -16.05 9.12
CA TYR A 11 -1.84 -15.04 8.55
C TYR A 11 -3.15 -14.96 9.32
N GLU A 12 -3.50 -13.78 9.81
CA GLU A 12 -4.78 -13.50 10.45
C GLU A 12 -5.77 -12.95 9.44
N LEU A 13 -7.01 -13.42 9.49
CA LEU A 13 -8.11 -12.85 8.71
C LEU A 13 -8.81 -11.79 9.54
N LEU A 14 -8.85 -10.54 9.08
CA LEU A 14 -9.42 -9.41 9.79
C LEU A 14 -10.84 -9.09 9.31
N GLU A 15 -11.00 -8.72 8.05
CA GLU A 15 -12.24 -8.24 7.47
C GLU A 15 -12.45 -8.81 6.08
N GLN A 16 -13.66 -9.25 5.78
CA GLN A 16 -14.04 -9.66 4.43
C GLN A 16 -14.50 -8.44 3.65
N PHE A 17 -13.81 -8.08 2.56
CA PHE A 17 -14.15 -6.92 1.75
C PHE A 17 -14.52 -7.24 0.30
N GLY A 18 -14.35 -8.49 -0.15
CA GLY A 18 -14.73 -8.93 -1.48
C GLY A 18 -15.52 -10.23 -1.45
N HIS A 19 -16.65 -10.26 -2.16
CA HIS A 19 -17.46 -11.45 -2.40
C HIS A 19 -17.60 -11.64 -3.91
N GLY A 20 -17.15 -12.76 -4.44
CA GLY A 20 -17.21 -13.01 -5.87
C GLY A 20 -17.37 -14.49 -6.21
N GLY A 21 -17.74 -14.79 -7.45
CA GLY A 21 -17.93 -16.16 -7.93
C GLY A 21 -16.67 -17.03 -7.88
N MET A 22 -15.50 -16.45 -7.57
CA MET A 22 -14.20 -17.15 -7.47
C MET A 22 -13.69 -17.32 -6.05
N GLY A 23 -14.43 -16.86 -5.03
CA GLY A 23 -14.06 -16.95 -3.62
C GLY A 23 -14.17 -15.62 -2.88
N ASP A 24 -13.88 -15.69 -1.60
CA ASP A 24 -13.93 -14.56 -0.69
C ASP A 24 -12.54 -13.92 -0.59
N VAL A 25 -12.50 -12.59 -0.57
CA VAL A 25 -11.25 -11.84 -0.36
C VAL A 25 -11.32 -11.17 1.00
N TRP A 26 -10.29 -11.38 1.81
CA TRP A 26 -10.15 -10.88 3.16
C TRP A 26 -9.00 -9.91 3.26
N ARG A 27 -9.16 -8.86 4.01
CA ARG A 27 -8.06 -8.11 4.59
C ARG A 27 -7.46 -9.01 5.67
N GLY A 28 -6.18 -9.25 5.61
CA GLY A 28 -5.46 -10.07 6.56
C GLY A 28 -4.19 -9.38 7.03
N TYR A 29 -3.49 -10.04 7.94
CA TYR A 29 -2.24 -9.55 8.49
C TYR A 29 -1.20 -10.66 8.53
N ASP A 30 0.00 -10.40 8.05
CA ASP A 30 1.16 -11.28 8.13
C ASP A 30 1.88 -11.00 9.46
N ALA A 31 1.61 -11.81 10.47
CA ALA A 31 2.15 -11.63 11.82
C ALA A 31 3.68 -11.85 11.90
N VAL A 32 4.30 -12.48 10.90
CA VAL A 32 5.75 -12.71 10.86
C VAL A 32 6.49 -11.52 10.24
N LEU A 33 5.92 -10.92 9.19
CA LEU A 33 6.54 -9.78 8.49
C LEU A 33 5.92 -8.44 8.86
N ASP A 34 5.05 -8.40 9.87
CA ASP A 34 4.41 -7.21 10.42
C ASP A 34 3.83 -6.30 9.31
N ARG A 35 2.92 -6.85 8.48
CA ARG A 35 2.35 -6.10 7.35
C ARG A 35 0.95 -6.55 6.98
N PRO A 36 0.10 -5.60 6.47
CA PRO A 36 -1.19 -5.95 5.92
C PRO A 36 -1.05 -6.76 4.63
N VAL A 37 -1.98 -7.69 4.42
CA VAL A 37 -2.05 -8.54 3.24
C VAL A 37 -3.49 -8.70 2.76
N ALA A 38 -3.67 -9.01 1.48
CA ALA A 38 -4.94 -9.53 0.98
C ALA A 38 -4.87 -11.06 0.95
N VAL A 39 -5.89 -11.72 1.48
CA VAL A 39 -6.00 -13.18 1.50
C VAL A 39 -7.21 -13.58 0.70
N LYS A 40 -6.99 -14.25 -0.43
CA LYS A 40 -8.06 -14.79 -1.27
C LYS A 40 -8.29 -16.25 -0.93
N LEU A 41 -9.48 -16.54 -0.40
CA LEU A 41 -9.94 -17.89 -0.13
C LEU A 41 -10.52 -18.50 -1.40
N ILE A 42 -9.94 -19.59 -1.86
CA ILE A 42 -10.40 -20.33 -3.03
C ILE A 42 -11.04 -21.61 -2.55
N ARG A 43 -12.34 -21.73 -2.80
CA ARG A 43 -13.11 -22.93 -2.49
C ARG A 43 -13.12 -23.85 -3.71
N PRO A 44 -12.65 -25.09 -3.60
CA PRO A 44 -12.79 -26.05 -4.68
C PRO A 44 -14.29 -26.32 -4.90
N GLN A 45 -14.84 -25.86 -6.02
CA GLN A 45 -16.21 -26.20 -6.36
C GLN A 45 -16.26 -27.70 -6.71
N ALA A 46 -17.03 -28.47 -5.93
CA ALA A 46 -17.33 -29.87 -6.15
C ALA A 46 -16.10 -30.79 -6.35
N VAL A 47 -15.18 -30.79 -5.40
CA VAL A 47 -14.17 -31.86 -5.31
C VAL A 47 -14.87 -33.11 -4.80
N THR A 48 -15.20 -34.00 -5.72
CA THR A 48 -15.97 -35.24 -5.44
C THR A 48 -15.08 -36.41 -5.02
N SER A 49 -13.75 -36.25 -5.05
CA SER A 49 -12.81 -37.30 -4.67
C SER A 49 -11.47 -36.74 -4.17
N PRO A 50 -10.71 -37.48 -3.32
CA PRO A 50 -9.37 -37.11 -2.89
C PRO A 50 -8.39 -36.89 -4.04
N HIS A 51 -8.54 -37.64 -5.13
CA HIS A 51 -7.70 -37.49 -6.33
C HIS A 51 -7.96 -36.16 -7.04
N ALA A 52 -9.23 -35.75 -7.15
CA ALA A 52 -9.61 -34.46 -7.71
C ALA A 52 -9.10 -33.29 -6.86
N ALA A 53 -9.05 -33.44 -5.52
CA ALA A 53 -8.46 -32.46 -4.62
C ALA A 53 -6.97 -32.24 -4.88
N GLN A 54 -6.20 -33.33 -4.99
CA GLN A 54 -4.76 -33.27 -5.29
C GLN A 54 -4.45 -32.66 -6.66
N GLU A 55 -5.26 -32.99 -7.67
CA GLU A 55 -5.15 -32.40 -9.00
C GLU A 55 -5.40 -30.90 -8.99
N PHE A 56 -6.45 -30.49 -8.26
CA PHE A 56 -6.80 -29.07 -8.09
C PHE A 56 -5.69 -28.29 -7.35
N GLU A 57 -5.14 -28.87 -6.26
CA GLU A 57 -4.01 -28.31 -5.53
C GLU A 57 -2.78 -28.10 -6.42
N LYS A 58 -2.40 -29.14 -7.21
CA LYS A 58 -1.26 -29.04 -8.14
C LYS A 58 -1.45 -27.93 -9.15
N ARG A 59 -2.66 -27.79 -9.71
CA ARG A 59 -3.00 -26.70 -10.64
C ARG A 59 -2.93 -25.35 -9.95
N PHE A 60 -3.50 -25.22 -8.76
CA PHE A 60 -3.45 -23.97 -7.98
C PHE A 60 -2.02 -23.51 -7.71
N ARG A 61 -1.18 -24.39 -7.19
CA ARG A 61 0.24 -24.09 -6.94
C ARG A 61 0.98 -23.72 -8.22
N ARG A 62 0.65 -24.35 -9.34
CA ARG A 62 1.23 -24.03 -10.64
C ARG A 62 0.83 -22.61 -11.08
N GLU A 63 -0.46 -22.29 -11.06
CA GLU A 63 -0.96 -20.96 -11.45
C GLU A 63 -0.45 -19.86 -10.52
N ALA A 64 -0.44 -20.10 -9.21
CA ALA A 64 0.13 -19.16 -8.24
C ALA A 64 1.62 -18.88 -8.53
N ARG A 65 2.41 -19.92 -8.84
CA ARG A 65 3.83 -19.78 -9.22
C ARG A 65 4.01 -19.00 -10.52
N ILE A 66 3.14 -19.22 -11.51
CA ILE A 66 3.20 -18.52 -12.79
C ILE A 66 2.85 -17.05 -12.58
N THR A 67 1.77 -16.76 -11.84
CA THR A 67 1.37 -15.39 -11.50
C THR A 67 2.47 -14.65 -10.72
N ALA A 68 3.14 -15.33 -9.78
CA ALA A 68 4.26 -14.77 -9.01
C ALA A 68 5.49 -14.40 -9.86
N ARG A 69 5.58 -14.90 -11.10
CA ARG A 69 6.66 -14.54 -12.07
C ARG A 69 6.37 -13.24 -12.81
N ILE A 70 5.14 -12.72 -12.76
CA ILE A 70 4.81 -11.44 -13.39
C ILE A 70 5.36 -10.33 -12.51
N GLN A 71 6.57 -9.85 -12.82
CA GLN A 71 7.25 -8.80 -12.07
C GLN A 71 6.93 -7.43 -12.68
N HIS A 72 5.79 -6.86 -12.32
CA HIS A 72 5.38 -5.53 -12.77
C HIS A 72 4.67 -4.77 -11.63
N PRO A 73 4.94 -3.46 -11.42
CA PRO A 73 4.27 -2.67 -10.38
C PRO A 73 2.74 -2.68 -10.46
N GLY A 74 2.18 -2.88 -11.64
CA GLY A 74 0.74 -2.99 -11.88
C GLY A 74 0.14 -4.37 -11.59
N VAL A 75 0.89 -5.31 -11.02
CA VAL A 75 0.39 -6.63 -10.57
C VAL A 75 0.63 -6.75 -9.08
N PRO A 76 -0.39 -7.07 -8.26
CA PRO A 76 -0.18 -7.35 -6.85
C PRO A 76 0.80 -8.51 -6.66
N GLN A 77 1.79 -8.32 -5.82
CA GLN A 77 2.77 -9.37 -5.53
C GLN A 77 2.10 -10.52 -4.78
N VAL A 78 2.35 -11.75 -5.25
CA VAL A 78 1.97 -12.97 -4.53
C VAL A 78 3.05 -13.25 -3.48
N TYR A 79 2.63 -13.33 -2.22
CA TYR A 79 3.54 -13.57 -1.10
C TYR A 79 3.57 -15.03 -0.69
N ASP A 80 2.40 -15.70 -0.74
CA ASP A 80 2.28 -17.09 -0.34
C ASP A 80 1.08 -17.76 -0.99
N ALA A 81 1.13 -19.11 -1.07
CA ALA A 81 0.03 -19.94 -1.52
C ALA A 81 -0.10 -21.11 -0.54
N VAL A 82 -1.02 -20.98 0.38
CA VAL A 82 -1.18 -21.88 1.53
C VAL A 82 -2.36 -22.81 1.34
N LEU A 83 -2.14 -24.08 1.68
CA LEU A 83 -3.19 -25.07 1.80
C LEU A 83 -3.55 -25.23 3.27
N ASP A 84 -4.84 -25.19 3.58
CA ASP A 84 -5.33 -25.46 4.94
C ASP A 84 -5.00 -26.91 5.36
N GLU A 85 -4.80 -27.16 6.66
CA GLU A 85 -4.50 -28.48 7.24
C GLU A 85 -5.57 -29.53 6.93
N SER A 86 -6.83 -29.10 6.75
CA SER A 86 -7.93 -29.95 6.32
C SER A 86 -7.94 -30.32 4.84
N TYR A 87 -7.09 -29.67 4.01
CA TYR A 87 -7.08 -29.75 2.55
C TYR A 87 -8.38 -29.28 1.87
N GLU A 88 -9.26 -28.61 2.61
CA GLU A 88 -10.56 -28.14 2.11
C GLU A 88 -10.53 -26.72 1.57
N GLN A 89 -9.51 -25.93 1.95
CA GLN A 89 -9.42 -24.52 1.58
C GLN A 89 -8.02 -24.16 1.11
N LEU A 90 -7.96 -23.41 0.02
CA LEU A 90 -6.73 -22.87 -0.53
C LEU A 90 -6.71 -21.35 -0.35
N PHE A 91 -5.62 -20.83 0.16
CA PHE A 91 -5.43 -19.41 0.40
C PHE A 91 -4.30 -18.88 -0.48
N LEU A 92 -4.57 -17.81 -1.21
CA LEU A 92 -3.55 -17.01 -1.89
C LEU A 92 -3.33 -15.74 -1.11
N VAL A 93 -2.13 -15.56 -0.58
CA VAL A 93 -1.73 -14.36 0.16
C VAL A 93 -0.98 -13.43 -0.76
N MET A 94 -1.42 -12.18 -0.86
CA MET A 94 -0.87 -11.22 -1.80
C MET A 94 -0.84 -9.79 -1.23
N GLU A 95 -0.25 -8.88 -1.98
CA GLU A 95 -0.23 -7.44 -1.70
C GLU A 95 -1.65 -6.91 -1.48
N LEU A 96 -1.88 -6.27 -0.34
CA LEU A 96 -3.10 -5.50 -0.11
C LEU A 96 -2.96 -4.16 -0.84
N VAL A 97 -3.74 -3.99 -1.90
CA VAL A 97 -3.72 -2.76 -2.70
C VAL A 97 -4.67 -1.73 -2.10
N ASP A 98 -4.11 -0.60 -1.64
CA ASP A 98 -4.91 0.57 -1.25
C ASP A 98 -5.24 1.37 -2.53
N GLY A 99 -6.43 1.16 -3.05
CA GLY A 99 -6.86 1.74 -4.32
C GLY A 99 -8.38 1.76 -4.50
N VAL A 100 -8.81 2.46 -5.53
CA VAL A 100 -10.22 2.59 -5.91
C VAL A 100 -10.50 1.69 -7.11
N PRO A 101 -11.52 0.82 -7.07
CA PRO A 101 -11.85 -0.04 -8.19
C PRO A 101 -12.29 0.78 -9.41
N LEU A 102 -11.92 0.31 -10.60
CA LEU A 102 -12.21 1.01 -11.86
C LEU A 102 -13.70 1.14 -12.13
N THR A 103 -14.54 0.32 -11.50
CA THR A 103 -16.00 0.47 -11.51
C THR A 103 -16.47 1.81 -10.95
N ALA A 104 -15.74 2.41 -10.02
CA ALA A 104 -16.05 3.74 -9.47
C ALA A 104 -15.73 4.89 -10.44
N TYR A 105 -15.01 4.61 -11.51
CA TYR A 105 -14.69 5.57 -12.58
C TYR A 105 -15.71 5.55 -13.73
N VAL A 106 -16.56 4.54 -13.77
CA VAL A 106 -17.59 4.39 -14.81
C VAL A 106 -18.88 5.04 -14.32
N HIS A 107 -19.32 6.08 -15.02
CA HIS A 107 -20.57 6.76 -14.70
C HIS A 107 -21.29 7.18 -15.97
N PRO A 108 -22.55 6.79 -16.19
CA PRO A 108 -23.28 7.07 -17.43
C PRO A 108 -23.41 8.57 -17.75
N ASP A 109 -23.62 9.40 -16.73
CA ASP A 109 -23.85 10.84 -16.90
C ASP A 109 -22.56 11.67 -16.84
N ARG A 110 -21.43 11.05 -16.50
CA ARG A 110 -20.13 11.70 -16.39
C ARG A 110 -19.03 10.80 -16.95
N PRO A 111 -18.92 10.72 -18.29
CA PRO A 111 -17.87 9.93 -18.93
C PRO A 111 -16.50 10.39 -18.45
N LEU A 112 -15.57 9.44 -18.28
CA LEU A 112 -14.22 9.73 -17.83
C LEU A 112 -13.49 10.62 -18.86
N PRO A 113 -12.65 11.60 -18.45
CA PRO A 113 -11.80 12.32 -19.38
C PRO A 113 -11.01 11.37 -20.29
N VAL A 114 -10.87 11.74 -21.58
CA VAL A 114 -10.19 10.87 -22.57
C VAL A 114 -8.78 10.54 -22.11
N SER A 115 -8.04 11.53 -21.56
CA SER A 115 -6.70 11.35 -21.00
C SER A 115 -6.65 10.30 -19.89
N TRP A 116 -7.66 10.25 -19.01
CA TRP A 116 -7.74 9.28 -17.93
C TRP A 116 -8.04 7.87 -18.43
N ALA A 117 -9.02 7.74 -19.34
CA ALA A 117 -9.37 6.45 -19.95
C ALA A 117 -8.17 5.84 -20.70
N VAL A 118 -7.45 6.68 -21.46
CA VAL A 118 -6.25 6.29 -22.18
C VAL A 118 -5.12 5.92 -21.23
N ALA A 119 -4.90 6.69 -20.15
CA ALA A 119 -3.87 6.40 -19.17
C ALA A 119 -4.10 5.05 -18.46
N VAL A 120 -5.36 4.74 -18.11
CA VAL A 120 -5.73 3.41 -17.58
C VAL A 120 -5.44 2.33 -18.59
N ALA A 121 -5.91 2.47 -19.83
CA ALA A 121 -5.74 1.46 -20.88
C ALA A 121 -4.24 1.22 -21.21
N ALA A 122 -3.43 2.27 -21.25
CA ALA A 122 -1.98 2.17 -21.48
C ALA A 122 -1.26 1.44 -20.34
N GLN A 123 -1.62 1.72 -19.09
CA GLN A 123 -1.07 1.00 -17.94
C GLN A 123 -1.50 -0.48 -17.94
N VAL A 124 -2.77 -0.79 -18.24
CA VAL A 124 -3.24 -2.18 -18.39
C VAL A 124 -2.50 -2.88 -19.53
N ALA A 125 -2.31 -2.22 -20.68
CA ALA A 125 -1.53 -2.78 -21.79
C ALA A 125 -0.09 -3.11 -21.36
N THR A 126 0.55 -2.24 -20.57
CA THR A 126 1.90 -2.51 -20.04
C THR A 126 1.90 -3.73 -19.12
N VAL A 127 0.92 -3.86 -18.23
CA VAL A 127 0.77 -5.04 -17.36
C VAL A 127 0.59 -6.32 -18.18
N LEU A 128 -0.30 -6.28 -19.18
CA LEU A 128 -0.55 -7.42 -20.05
C LEU A 128 0.69 -7.85 -20.85
N SER A 129 1.57 -6.91 -21.24
CA SER A 129 2.81 -7.27 -21.94
C SER A 129 3.69 -8.18 -21.09
N TYR A 130 3.86 -7.85 -19.80
CA TYR A 130 4.62 -8.68 -18.85
C TYR A 130 3.96 -10.04 -18.59
N ALA A 131 2.62 -10.09 -18.55
CA ALA A 131 1.89 -11.33 -18.38
C ALA A 131 2.01 -12.24 -19.61
N HIS A 132 1.93 -11.67 -20.80
CA HIS A 132 2.02 -12.41 -22.05
C HIS A 132 3.43 -12.94 -22.32
N ASP A 133 4.48 -12.29 -21.82
CA ASP A 133 5.87 -12.77 -21.88
C ASP A 133 6.10 -14.03 -21.03
N VAL A 134 5.36 -14.21 -19.94
CA VAL A 134 5.38 -15.43 -19.11
C VAL A 134 4.22 -16.38 -19.43
N PRO A 135 3.80 -16.49 -20.67
CA PRO A 135 2.59 -17.00 -21.34
C PRO A 135 1.34 -17.12 -20.44
N VAL A 136 1.00 -16.04 -19.74
CA VAL A 136 -0.24 -15.92 -18.95
C VAL A 136 -1.23 -15.05 -19.69
N VAL A 137 -2.45 -15.56 -19.87
CA VAL A 137 -3.59 -14.81 -20.37
C VAL A 137 -4.53 -14.54 -19.20
N HIS A 138 -4.97 -13.29 -19.04
CA HIS A 138 -5.80 -12.89 -17.88
C HIS A 138 -7.19 -13.54 -17.89
N ARG A 139 -7.86 -13.56 -19.06
CA ARG A 139 -9.16 -14.23 -19.35
C ARG A 139 -10.40 -13.64 -18.68
N ASP A 140 -10.27 -12.75 -17.69
CA ASP A 140 -11.38 -12.12 -16.97
C ASP A 140 -11.10 -10.63 -16.69
N LEU A 141 -10.50 -9.94 -17.67
CA LEU A 141 -10.23 -8.50 -17.56
C LEU A 141 -11.56 -7.73 -17.60
N LYS A 142 -11.83 -6.97 -16.52
CA LYS A 142 -13.03 -6.15 -16.35
C LYS A 142 -12.76 -5.04 -15.34
N PRO A 143 -13.58 -3.97 -15.25
CA PRO A 143 -13.37 -2.87 -14.30
C PRO A 143 -13.29 -3.33 -12.84
N GLY A 144 -14.02 -4.38 -12.46
CA GLY A 144 -13.96 -4.92 -11.10
C GLY A 144 -12.62 -5.60 -10.73
N ASN A 145 -11.83 -6.00 -11.73
CA ASN A 145 -10.51 -6.61 -11.55
C ASN A 145 -9.36 -5.61 -11.78
N VAL A 146 -9.65 -4.31 -11.80
CA VAL A 146 -8.65 -3.25 -11.97
C VAL A 146 -8.84 -2.22 -10.87
N LEU A 147 -7.77 -1.91 -10.15
CA LEU A 147 -7.73 -0.86 -9.14
C LEU A 147 -6.82 0.28 -9.62
N VAL A 148 -7.13 1.50 -9.22
CA VAL A 148 -6.22 2.64 -9.33
C VAL A 148 -5.72 2.96 -7.93
N ALA A 149 -4.45 2.73 -7.67
CA ALA A 149 -3.81 3.01 -6.40
C ALA A 149 -3.71 4.53 -6.16
N ARG A 150 -3.47 4.94 -4.92
CA ARG A 150 -3.42 6.37 -4.54
C ARG A 150 -2.40 7.20 -5.32
N ASP A 151 -1.33 6.57 -5.80
CA ASP A 151 -0.30 7.21 -6.60
C ASP A 151 -0.62 7.27 -8.12
N GLY A 152 -1.82 6.82 -8.51
CA GLY A 152 -2.25 6.74 -9.91
C GLY A 152 -1.79 5.48 -10.64
N THR A 153 -1.09 4.57 -9.98
CA THR A 153 -0.70 3.27 -10.57
C THR A 153 -1.92 2.38 -10.74
N VAL A 154 -2.11 1.87 -11.95
CA VAL A 154 -3.16 0.87 -12.21
C VAL A 154 -2.66 -0.51 -11.81
N LYS A 155 -3.44 -1.20 -10.99
CA LYS A 155 -3.20 -2.58 -10.54
C LYS A 155 -4.23 -3.51 -11.15
N VAL A 156 -3.80 -4.53 -11.89
CA VAL A 156 -4.65 -5.58 -12.47
C VAL A 156 -4.63 -6.79 -11.56
N LEU A 157 -5.81 -7.19 -11.09
CA LEU A 157 -6.00 -8.26 -10.12
C LEU A 157 -6.33 -9.59 -10.83
N ASP A 158 -6.15 -10.70 -10.11
CA ASP A 158 -6.71 -12.03 -10.46
C ASP A 158 -6.19 -12.66 -11.77
N PHE A 159 -4.89 -12.50 -12.07
CA PHE A 159 -4.27 -13.22 -13.19
C PHE A 159 -4.37 -14.74 -13.05
N GLY A 160 -4.82 -15.42 -14.09
CA GLY A 160 -4.74 -16.88 -14.25
C GLY A 160 -5.64 -17.73 -13.35
N ILE A 161 -6.10 -17.22 -12.20
CA ILE A 161 -6.91 -17.97 -11.22
C ILE A 161 -8.28 -18.35 -11.81
N ALA A 162 -8.84 -17.50 -12.67
CA ALA A 162 -10.09 -17.78 -13.38
C ALA A 162 -10.02 -19.00 -14.31
N ALA A 163 -8.85 -19.24 -14.90
CA ALA A 163 -8.64 -20.37 -15.80
C ALA A 163 -8.70 -21.72 -15.08
N MET A 164 -8.24 -21.73 -13.83
CA MET A 164 -8.18 -22.93 -13.01
C MET A 164 -9.57 -23.41 -12.56
N LEU A 165 -10.47 -22.46 -12.33
CA LEU A 165 -11.83 -22.74 -11.86
C LEU A 165 -12.79 -23.13 -13.00
N ARG A 166 -12.42 -22.88 -14.27
CA ARG A 166 -13.26 -23.09 -15.46
C ARG A 166 -12.86 -24.30 -16.32
N THR A 167 -12.33 -25.37 -15.75
CA THR A 167 -11.90 -26.55 -16.51
C THR A 167 -13.03 -27.35 -17.18
N ASP A 168 -14.30 -27.00 -16.95
CA ASP A 168 -15.45 -27.62 -17.63
C ASP A 168 -16.31 -26.57 -18.33
N VAL A 169 -15.99 -26.25 -19.57
CA VAL A 169 -16.81 -25.41 -20.48
C VAL A 169 -18.23 -25.97 -20.67
N THR A 170 -18.45 -27.25 -20.41
CA THR A 170 -19.75 -27.92 -20.49
C THR A 170 -20.70 -27.58 -19.33
N LYS A 171 -20.25 -26.87 -18.27
CA LYS A 171 -21.10 -26.47 -17.12
C LYS A 171 -21.42 -24.97 -17.05
N LEU A 172 -21.08 -24.19 -18.09
CA LEU A 172 -21.38 -22.73 -18.16
C LEU A 172 -22.88 -22.44 -18.21
N THR A 173 -23.73 -23.45 -18.41
CA THR A 173 -25.19 -23.36 -18.44
C THR A 173 -25.86 -23.70 -17.12
N ALA A 174 -25.11 -24.02 -16.07
CA ALA A 174 -25.68 -24.25 -14.74
C ALA A 174 -25.97 -22.89 -14.08
N THR A 175 -27.24 -22.59 -14.00
CA THR A 175 -27.92 -21.52 -13.27
C THR A 175 -27.16 -20.98 -12.05
N GLY A 176 -26.76 -19.70 -12.09
CA GLY A 176 -26.34 -18.95 -10.91
C GLY A 176 -25.11 -18.06 -11.00
N SER A 177 -24.49 -17.85 -12.17
CA SER A 177 -23.40 -16.86 -12.28
C SER A 177 -23.98 -15.44 -12.24
N PRO A 178 -23.37 -14.48 -11.51
CA PRO A 178 -23.82 -13.09 -11.53
C PRO A 178 -23.76 -12.50 -12.95
N LEU A 179 -24.81 -11.80 -13.37
CA LEU A 179 -25.00 -11.23 -14.70
C LEU A 179 -23.79 -10.43 -15.25
N GLY A 180 -22.91 -9.91 -14.39
CA GLY A 180 -21.76 -9.07 -14.76
C GLY A 180 -20.55 -9.78 -15.37
N THR A 181 -20.45 -11.10 -15.30
CA THR A 181 -19.21 -11.81 -15.72
C THR A 181 -19.07 -11.92 -17.24
N HIS A 182 -20.17 -11.84 -18.00
CA HIS A 182 -20.20 -12.05 -19.44
C HIS A 182 -20.03 -10.77 -20.27
N GLN A 183 -20.05 -9.59 -19.63
CA GLN A 183 -20.01 -8.27 -20.31
C GLN A 183 -18.69 -7.94 -21.03
N TYR A 184 -17.61 -8.65 -20.69
CA TYR A 184 -16.25 -8.41 -21.24
C TYR A 184 -15.69 -9.65 -21.94
N MET A 185 -16.50 -10.70 -22.07
CA MET A 185 -16.07 -11.99 -22.61
C MET A 185 -15.82 -11.91 -24.11
N ALA A 186 -14.68 -12.39 -24.55
CA ALA A 186 -14.34 -12.41 -25.95
C ALA A 186 -15.16 -13.48 -26.72
N PRO A 187 -15.47 -13.25 -28.02
CA PRO A 187 -16.25 -14.18 -28.85
C PRO A 187 -15.73 -15.62 -28.84
N GLU A 188 -14.41 -15.81 -28.86
CA GLU A 188 -13.79 -17.14 -28.79
C GLU A 188 -13.98 -17.82 -27.44
N GLN A 189 -14.05 -17.06 -26.35
CA GLN A 189 -14.35 -17.63 -25.02
C GLN A 189 -15.80 -18.14 -24.96
N VAL A 190 -16.74 -17.37 -25.52
CA VAL A 190 -18.15 -17.77 -25.59
C VAL A 190 -18.32 -19.06 -26.43
N ARG A 191 -17.56 -19.18 -27.51
CA ARG A 191 -17.60 -20.36 -28.42
C ARG A 191 -16.82 -21.56 -27.91
N GLY A 192 -16.16 -21.47 -26.73
CA GLY A 192 -15.28 -22.54 -26.25
C GLY A 192 -14.00 -22.72 -27.08
N GLY A 193 -13.61 -21.71 -27.85
CA GLY A 193 -12.43 -21.71 -28.69
C GLY A 193 -11.12 -21.49 -27.92
N ARG A 194 -10.02 -21.43 -28.66
CA ARG A 194 -8.68 -21.25 -28.07
C ARG A 194 -8.50 -19.83 -27.52
N VAL A 195 -8.22 -19.72 -26.25
CA VAL A 195 -7.87 -18.47 -25.57
C VAL A 195 -6.40 -18.15 -25.82
N THR A 196 -6.11 -16.91 -26.22
CA THR A 196 -4.78 -16.41 -26.56
C THR A 196 -4.58 -15.00 -25.95
N PRO A 197 -3.37 -14.41 -25.98
CA PRO A 197 -3.17 -13.00 -25.63
C PRO A 197 -4.15 -12.02 -26.27
N ARG A 198 -4.60 -12.30 -27.48
CA ARG A 198 -5.59 -11.48 -28.21
C ARG A 198 -7.00 -11.51 -27.57
N THR A 199 -7.27 -12.48 -26.71
CA THR A 199 -8.50 -12.51 -25.89
C THR A 199 -8.52 -11.35 -24.90
N ASP A 200 -7.39 -11.06 -24.24
CA ASP A 200 -7.25 -9.94 -23.32
C ASP A 200 -7.35 -8.59 -24.05
N LEU A 201 -6.89 -8.53 -25.31
CA LEU A 201 -7.05 -7.31 -26.14
C LEU A 201 -8.51 -6.97 -26.41
N TYR A 202 -9.36 -7.97 -26.63
CA TYR A 202 -10.81 -7.74 -26.78
C TYR A 202 -11.43 -7.22 -25.49
N ALA A 203 -11.09 -7.84 -24.35
CA ALA A 203 -11.56 -7.41 -23.05
C ALA A 203 -11.08 -5.97 -22.72
N LEU A 204 -9.81 -5.64 -23.04
CA LEU A 204 -9.30 -4.26 -22.93
C LEU A 204 -10.10 -3.28 -23.80
N GLY A 205 -10.48 -3.69 -25.01
CA GLY A 205 -11.36 -2.92 -25.88
C GLY A 205 -12.72 -2.64 -25.25
N CYS A 206 -13.33 -3.64 -24.58
CA CYS A 206 -14.59 -3.47 -23.86
C CYS A 206 -14.43 -2.49 -22.67
N VAL A 207 -13.37 -2.64 -21.88
CA VAL A 207 -13.07 -1.76 -20.74
C VAL A 207 -12.84 -0.32 -21.21
N LEU A 208 -12.03 -0.11 -22.25
CA LEU A 208 -11.75 1.22 -22.78
C LEU A 208 -13.00 1.88 -23.37
N HIS A 209 -13.84 1.11 -24.08
CA HIS A 209 -15.13 1.59 -24.57
C HIS A 209 -16.01 2.08 -23.41
N GLU A 210 -16.11 1.28 -22.35
CA GLU A 210 -16.93 1.61 -21.19
C GLU A 210 -16.43 2.84 -20.43
N LEU A 211 -15.12 2.97 -20.23
CA LEU A 211 -14.51 4.16 -19.61
C LEU A 211 -14.80 5.43 -20.40
N LEU A 212 -14.80 5.34 -21.74
CA LEU A 212 -15.06 6.47 -22.61
C LEU A 212 -16.55 6.84 -22.68
N CYS A 213 -17.46 5.86 -22.58
CA CYS A 213 -18.91 6.08 -22.75
C CYS A 213 -19.70 6.06 -21.45
N GLY A 214 -19.08 5.62 -20.32
CA GLY A 214 -19.76 5.47 -19.03
C GLY A 214 -20.75 4.32 -18.97
N ARG A 215 -20.76 3.41 -19.95
CA ARG A 215 -21.67 2.27 -20.02
C ARG A 215 -21.01 1.08 -20.74
N PRO A 216 -21.39 -0.16 -20.41
CA PRO A 216 -20.85 -1.36 -21.06
C PRO A 216 -21.06 -1.34 -22.58
N LEU A 217 -20.16 -2.06 -23.29
CA LEU A 217 -20.23 -2.18 -24.77
C LEU A 217 -21.56 -2.72 -25.25
N PHE A 218 -22.08 -3.74 -24.58
CA PHE A 218 -23.37 -4.37 -24.86
C PHE A 218 -24.17 -4.45 -23.56
N GLY A 219 -25.51 -4.36 -23.71
CA GLY A 219 -26.46 -4.51 -22.63
C GLY A 219 -27.52 -5.56 -22.99
N GLY A 220 -28.15 -6.16 -21.97
CA GLY A 220 -29.21 -7.13 -22.19
C GLY A 220 -29.72 -7.70 -20.87
N ASP A 221 -30.97 -8.22 -20.92
CA ASP A 221 -31.66 -8.75 -19.74
C ASP A 221 -31.30 -10.21 -19.46
N SER A 222 -30.50 -10.85 -20.32
CA SER A 222 -30.05 -12.23 -20.14
C SER A 222 -28.60 -12.44 -20.58
N GLU A 223 -27.93 -13.40 -19.93
CA GLU A 223 -26.56 -13.81 -20.27
C GLU A 223 -26.45 -14.29 -21.72
N TRP A 224 -27.47 -15.02 -22.19
CA TRP A 224 -27.52 -15.49 -23.56
C TRP A 224 -27.53 -14.34 -24.57
N GLN A 225 -28.31 -13.29 -24.30
CA GLN A 225 -28.36 -12.10 -25.15
C GLN A 225 -27.03 -11.39 -25.20
N LEU A 226 -26.33 -11.21 -24.04
CA LEU A 226 -25.00 -10.62 -23.98
C LEU A 226 -23.98 -11.46 -24.76
N MET A 227 -23.94 -12.77 -24.53
CA MET A 227 -23.04 -13.68 -25.26
C MET A 227 -23.29 -13.63 -26.77
N THR A 228 -24.55 -13.60 -27.20
CA THR A 228 -24.92 -13.50 -28.62
C THR A 228 -24.46 -12.16 -29.23
N GLN A 229 -24.55 -11.06 -28.49
CA GLN A 229 -24.04 -9.75 -28.94
C GLN A 229 -22.51 -9.75 -29.05
N HIS A 230 -21.78 -10.33 -28.09
CA HIS A 230 -20.33 -10.46 -28.19
C HIS A 230 -19.90 -11.26 -29.44
N ILE A 231 -20.66 -12.28 -29.82
CA ILE A 231 -20.40 -13.08 -31.03
C ILE A 231 -20.71 -12.33 -32.30
N ASN A 232 -21.87 -11.65 -32.38
CA ASN A 232 -22.48 -11.26 -33.66
C ASN A 232 -22.66 -9.75 -33.83
N ALA A 233 -22.93 -8.98 -32.76
CA ALA A 233 -23.26 -7.58 -32.87
C ALA A 233 -22.04 -6.70 -33.14
N ALA A 234 -22.17 -5.75 -34.04
CA ALA A 234 -21.16 -4.73 -34.25
C ALA A 234 -21.17 -3.72 -33.10
N PRO A 235 -20.00 -3.29 -32.61
CA PRO A 235 -19.89 -2.20 -31.62
C PRO A 235 -20.50 -0.91 -32.20
N THR A 236 -21.21 -0.16 -31.36
CA THR A 236 -21.59 1.21 -31.73
C THR A 236 -20.32 2.07 -31.74
N PRO A 237 -20.06 2.82 -32.86
CA PRO A 237 -18.90 3.72 -32.90
C PRO A 237 -18.93 4.73 -31.75
N LEU A 238 -17.78 4.93 -31.08
CA LEU A 238 -17.66 5.80 -29.90
C LEU A 238 -18.12 7.25 -30.20
N ARG A 239 -17.76 7.78 -31.36
CA ARG A 239 -18.08 9.16 -31.74
C ARG A 239 -19.57 9.42 -32.00
N GLN A 240 -20.37 8.38 -32.18
CA GLN A 240 -21.83 8.48 -32.16
C GLN A 240 -22.40 8.65 -30.74
N LEU A 241 -21.65 8.16 -29.73
CA LEU A 241 -22.01 8.22 -28.32
C LEU A 241 -21.37 9.44 -27.63
N ARG A 242 -20.17 9.80 -28.07
CA ARG A 242 -19.34 10.86 -27.48
C ARG A 242 -18.46 11.51 -28.55
N ALA A 243 -18.87 12.68 -29.03
CA ALA A 243 -18.31 13.34 -30.24
C ALA A 243 -16.86 13.85 -30.04
N ASP A 244 -16.42 14.12 -28.79
CA ASP A 244 -15.08 14.60 -28.46
C ASP A 244 -14.00 13.50 -28.46
N VAL A 245 -14.36 12.22 -28.64
CA VAL A 245 -13.41 11.12 -28.79
C VAL A 245 -12.63 11.28 -30.10
N PRO A 246 -11.27 11.28 -30.06
CA PRO A 246 -10.47 11.34 -31.27
C PRO A 246 -10.74 10.18 -32.23
N ALA A 247 -10.79 10.45 -33.55
CA ALA A 247 -11.08 9.43 -34.55
C ALA A 247 -10.08 8.24 -34.51
N ALA A 248 -8.79 8.52 -34.30
CA ALA A 248 -7.78 7.47 -34.20
C ALA A 248 -7.93 6.60 -32.94
N LEU A 249 -8.48 7.16 -31.83
CA LEU A 249 -8.80 6.38 -30.63
C LEU A 249 -10.03 5.48 -30.86
N GLU A 250 -11.08 6.00 -31.52
CA GLU A 250 -12.23 5.18 -31.93
C GLU A 250 -11.79 4.02 -32.83
N GLU A 251 -10.93 4.29 -33.82
CA GLU A 251 -10.41 3.25 -34.71
C GLU A 251 -9.65 2.15 -33.94
N LEU A 252 -8.83 2.53 -32.94
CA LEU A 252 -8.15 1.56 -32.07
C LEU A 252 -9.15 0.71 -31.30
N VAL A 253 -10.16 1.32 -30.67
CA VAL A 253 -11.18 0.56 -29.90
C VAL A 253 -11.94 -0.39 -30.80
N LEU A 254 -12.36 0.05 -32.00
CA LEU A 254 -13.03 -0.82 -32.96
C LEU A 254 -12.11 -1.95 -33.48
N HIS A 255 -10.81 -1.72 -33.57
CA HIS A 255 -9.84 -2.73 -33.94
C HIS A 255 -9.67 -3.79 -32.83
N LEU A 256 -9.61 -3.39 -31.55
CA LEU A 256 -9.59 -4.29 -30.41
C LEU A 256 -10.85 -5.17 -30.34
N LEU A 257 -12.01 -4.62 -30.72
CA LEU A 257 -13.32 -5.26 -30.67
C LEU A 257 -13.66 -6.13 -31.90
N ARG A 258 -12.69 -6.38 -32.81
CA ARG A 258 -12.88 -7.33 -33.91
C ARG A 258 -13.23 -8.70 -33.37
N LYS A 259 -14.22 -9.35 -34.03
CA LYS A 259 -14.72 -10.66 -33.58
C LYS A 259 -13.71 -11.77 -33.74
N ALA A 260 -13.04 -11.82 -34.89
CA ALA A 260 -11.97 -12.77 -35.16
C ALA A 260 -10.67 -12.32 -34.46
N PRO A 261 -10.04 -13.16 -33.63
CA PRO A 261 -8.83 -12.77 -32.88
C PRO A 261 -7.67 -12.32 -33.77
N GLU A 262 -7.52 -12.94 -34.94
CA GLU A 262 -6.49 -12.62 -35.94
C GLU A 262 -6.69 -11.24 -36.60
N ALA A 263 -7.90 -10.70 -36.56
CA ALA A 263 -8.22 -9.37 -37.07
C ALA A 263 -8.04 -8.24 -36.04
N ARG A 264 -7.60 -8.56 -34.82
CA ARG A 264 -7.26 -7.60 -33.76
C ARG A 264 -5.79 -7.17 -33.88
N PRO A 265 -5.32 -6.14 -33.12
CA PRO A 265 -3.91 -5.81 -33.04
C PRO A 265 -3.04 -7.05 -32.79
N ALA A 266 -1.82 -7.04 -33.31
CA ALA A 266 -0.92 -8.20 -33.23
C ALA A 266 -0.58 -8.55 -31.76
N ASP A 267 -0.33 -7.51 -30.97
CA ASP A 267 0.05 -7.60 -29.56
C ASP A 267 -0.29 -6.33 -28.77
N VAL A 268 0.03 -6.32 -27.51
CA VAL A 268 -0.18 -5.17 -26.61
C VAL A 268 0.75 -4.01 -26.88
N GLN A 269 1.91 -4.25 -27.50
CA GLN A 269 2.84 -3.20 -27.88
C GLN A 269 2.24 -2.29 -28.96
N GLU A 270 1.62 -2.89 -30.00
CA GLU A 270 0.87 -2.14 -31.01
C GLU A 270 -0.23 -1.28 -30.36
N VAL A 271 -0.95 -1.84 -29.38
CA VAL A 271 -2.00 -1.10 -28.65
C VAL A 271 -1.41 0.08 -27.91
N TYR A 272 -0.33 -0.12 -27.17
CA TYR A 272 0.34 0.95 -26.40
C TYR A 272 0.84 2.07 -27.32
N GLU A 273 1.48 1.75 -28.44
CA GLU A 273 1.97 2.75 -29.40
C GLU A 273 0.83 3.60 -30.00
N ARG A 274 -0.34 3.01 -30.20
CA ARG A 274 -1.52 3.72 -30.69
C ARG A 274 -2.23 4.54 -29.61
N LEU A 275 -2.09 4.19 -28.32
CA LEU A 275 -2.56 4.98 -27.17
C LEU A 275 -1.61 6.16 -26.86
N ARG A 276 -0.32 5.99 -27.07
CA ARG A 276 0.73 6.95 -26.69
C ARG A 276 0.47 8.40 -27.12
N PRO A 277 -0.05 8.72 -28.33
CA PRO A 277 -0.32 10.10 -28.73
C PRO A 277 -1.37 10.83 -27.88
N PHE A 278 -2.17 10.11 -27.11
CA PHE A 278 -3.23 10.64 -26.26
C PHE A 278 -2.86 10.67 -24.77
N LEU A 279 -1.66 10.20 -24.43
CA LEU A 279 -1.13 10.27 -23.08
C LEU A 279 -0.59 11.66 -22.79
N PRO A 280 -0.70 12.17 -21.55
CA PRO A 280 -0.10 13.45 -21.19
C PRO A 280 1.42 13.38 -21.25
N ALA A 281 2.04 14.49 -21.66
CA ALA A 281 3.49 14.60 -21.69
C ALA A 281 4.07 14.77 -20.29
N PRO A 282 5.34 14.33 -20.05
CA PRO A 282 6.04 14.62 -18.80
C PRO A 282 6.11 16.12 -18.53
N GLY A 283 5.72 16.53 -17.32
CA GLY A 283 5.68 17.94 -16.91
C GLY A 283 4.41 18.71 -17.27
N GLU A 284 3.49 18.10 -18.02
CA GLU A 284 2.22 18.72 -18.37
C GLU A 284 1.30 18.79 -17.13
N GLU A 285 0.68 19.95 -16.88
CA GLU A 285 -0.30 20.10 -15.79
C GLU A 285 -1.66 19.54 -16.19
N SER A 286 -2.40 18.99 -15.20
CA SER A 286 -3.79 18.57 -15.46
C SER A 286 -4.67 19.78 -15.70
N PRO A 287 -5.37 19.86 -16.82
CA PRO A 287 -6.37 20.92 -17.03
C PRO A 287 -7.44 20.84 -15.94
N PRO A 288 -7.89 21.96 -15.37
CA PRO A 288 -8.93 21.97 -14.33
C PRO A 288 -10.24 21.31 -14.77
N GLU A 289 -10.50 21.29 -16.07
CA GLU A 289 -11.70 20.71 -16.71
C GLU A 289 -11.62 19.18 -16.84
N GLU A 290 -10.44 18.59 -16.70
CA GLU A 290 -10.20 17.14 -16.75
C GLU A 290 -10.19 16.48 -15.36
N ALA A 291 -10.96 16.99 -14.42
CA ALA A 291 -11.09 16.34 -13.12
C ALA A 291 -11.90 15.04 -13.25
N GLY A 292 -11.35 13.94 -12.82
CA GLY A 292 -12.06 12.68 -12.69
C GLY A 292 -13.09 12.68 -11.56
N PRO A 293 -13.63 11.51 -11.18
CA PRO A 293 -14.56 11.40 -10.06
C PRO A 293 -13.96 11.99 -8.78
N ALA A 294 -14.79 12.66 -7.98
CA ALA A 294 -14.33 13.33 -6.75
C ALA A 294 -13.66 12.34 -5.79
N GLY A 295 -12.41 12.64 -5.40
CA GLY A 295 -11.64 11.79 -4.50
C GLY A 295 -11.00 10.55 -5.14
N ALA A 296 -11.21 10.30 -6.43
CA ALA A 296 -10.57 9.19 -7.13
C ALA A 296 -9.10 9.53 -7.49
N PRO A 297 -8.15 8.59 -7.34
CA PRO A 297 -6.77 8.77 -7.76
C PRO A 297 -6.64 9.06 -9.27
N ASP A 298 -5.72 9.94 -9.64
CA ASP A 298 -5.48 10.34 -11.03
C ASP A 298 -4.53 9.34 -11.73
N PRO A 299 -5.00 8.54 -12.71
CA PRO A 299 -4.15 7.56 -13.41
C PRO A 299 -3.17 8.21 -14.39
N THR A 300 -3.31 9.52 -14.69
CA THR A 300 -2.39 10.25 -15.57
C THR A 300 -1.11 10.69 -14.86
N GLY A 301 -1.12 10.69 -13.52
CA GLY A 301 -0.04 11.19 -12.69
C GLY A 301 1.32 10.55 -12.99
N ILE A 302 1.36 9.24 -13.25
CA ILE A 302 2.60 8.52 -13.58
C ILE A 302 3.21 8.93 -14.93
N PHE A 303 2.41 9.39 -15.89
CA PHE A 303 2.90 9.88 -17.19
C PHE A 303 3.40 11.31 -17.08
N ARG A 304 2.69 12.15 -16.33
CA ARG A 304 3.06 13.55 -16.08
C ARG A 304 4.34 13.68 -15.25
N ARG A 305 4.54 12.77 -14.30
CA ARG A 305 5.67 12.76 -13.35
C ARG A 305 6.25 11.36 -13.16
N PRO A 306 6.87 10.77 -14.21
CA PRO A 306 7.27 9.35 -14.21
C PRO A 306 8.33 9.01 -13.15
N TYR A 307 9.05 10.01 -12.64
CA TYR A 307 10.11 9.83 -11.63
C TYR A 307 9.81 10.57 -10.32
N ALA A 308 8.57 11.04 -10.15
CA ALA A 308 8.20 11.68 -8.89
C ALA A 308 8.28 10.66 -7.75
N PRO A 309 8.89 11.02 -6.62
CA PRO A 309 8.80 10.20 -5.42
C PRO A 309 7.32 10.05 -5.03
N ARG A 310 6.97 8.92 -4.43
CA ARG A 310 5.60 8.70 -3.95
C ARG A 310 5.15 9.88 -3.10
N SER A 311 4.01 10.46 -3.47
CA SER A 311 3.40 11.53 -2.68
C SER A 311 3.08 10.98 -1.29
N ARG A 312 3.51 11.66 -0.23
CA ARG A 312 3.09 11.30 1.12
C ARG A 312 1.57 11.40 1.17
N ALA A 313 0.91 10.31 1.46
CA ALA A 313 -0.51 10.33 1.78
C ALA A 313 -0.71 11.29 2.97
N GLY A 314 -1.35 12.44 2.71
CA GLY A 314 -1.64 13.42 3.76
C GLY A 314 -1.06 14.83 3.59
N ALA A 315 -0.15 15.07 2.64
CA ALA A 315 0.20 16.43 2.29
C ALA A 315 -0.84 17.00 1.30
N GLY A 316 -2.01 17.36 1.80
CA GLY A 316 -2.91 18.25 1.10
C GLY A 316 -2.13 19.51 0.73
N SER A 317 -2.12 19.86 -0.57
CA SER A 317 -1.56 21.11 -1.04
C SER A 317 -2.27 22.26 -0.31
N VAL A 318 -1.62 22.81 0.71
CA VAL A 318 -2.02 24.08 1.28
C VAL A 318 -1.70 25.14 0.25
N ARG A 319 -2.69 25.50 -0.57
CA ARG A 319 -2.68 26.80 -1.21
C ARG A 319 -2.59 27.86 -0.10
N PRO A 320 -1.68 28.84 -0.16
CA PRO A 320 -1.73 29.96 0.73
C PRO A 320 -2.94 30.82 0.34
N GLY A 321 -4.04 30.55 1.00
CA GLY A 321 -5.28 31.32 0.91
C GLY A 321 -5.63 31.81 2.31
N ALA A 322 -5.68 33.13 2.42
CA ALA A 322 -6.17 33.98 3.50
C ALA A 322 -6.53 33.29 4.82
N ALA A 323 -5.83 33.69 5.88
CA ALA A 323 -6.14 33.37 7.26
C ALA A 323 -7.60 33.72 7.58
N ALA A 324 -8.43 32.68 7.68
CA ALA A 324 -9.68 32.77 8.44
C ALA A 324 -9.34 32.47 9.89
N ALA A 325 -9.83 33.31 10.77
CA ALA A 325 -9.72 33.18 12.22
C ALA A 325 -10.23 31.80 12.66
N PRO A 326 -9.63 31.17 13.70
CA PRO A 326 -10.06 29.86 14.16
C PRO A 326 -11.50 29.94 14.69
N ASP A 327 -12.40 29.22 14.03
CA ASP A 327 -13.72 28.94 14.60
C ASP A 327 -13.54 28.14 15.89
N ALA A 328 -14.28 28.56 16.92
CA ALA A 328 -14.32 27.86 18.19
C ALA A 328 -14.75 26.39 17.95
N PRO A 329 -14.11 25.43 18.64
CA PRO A 329 -14.41 24.01 18.41
C PRO A 329 -15.90 23.72 18.70
N PRO A 330 -16.57 22.88 17.89
CA PRO A 330 -17.97 22.53 18.13
C PRO A 330 -18.10 21.90 19.52
N VAL A 331 -19.10 22.33 20.26
CA VAL A 331 -19.40 21.83 21.61
C VAL A 331 -19.92 20.39 21.46
N VAL A 332 -19.02 19.43 21.57
CA VAL A 332 -19.35 17.98 21.54
C VAL A 332 -20.13 17.65 22.82
N PRO A 333 -21.29 16.95 22.73
CA PRO A 333 -22.08 16.52 23.88
C PRO A 333 -21.26 15.71 24.89
N ALA A 334 -21.56 15.85 26.18
CA ALA A 334 -20.82 15.18 27.25
C ALA A 334 -20.82 13.62 27.09
N ALA A 335 -21.94 13.07 26.60
CA ALA A 335 -22.07 11.62 26.34
C ALA A 335 -21.13 11.14 25.22
N GLU A 336 -20.96 11.90 24.15
CA GLU A 336 -20.03 11.56 23.06
C GLU A 336 -18.57 11.64 23.51
N ARG A 337 -18.25 12.59 24.40
CA ARG A 337 -16.89 12.68 24.99
C ARG A 337 -16.59 11.49 25.89
N GLU A 338 -17.56 11.00 26.63
CA GLU A 338 -17.39 9.83 27.50
C GLU A 338 -17.25 8.53 26.68
N ALA A 339 -18.08 8.36 25.64
CA ALA A 339 -17.93 7.26 24.69
C ALA A 339 -16.57 7.26 23.99
N LEU A 340 -16.06 8.44 23.60
CA LEU A 340 -14.73 8.57 23.01
C LEU A 340 -13.61 8.20 24.01
N ARG A 341 -13.74 8.56 25.29
CA ARG A 341 -12.76 8.18 26.32
C ARG A 341 -12.72 6.69 26.56
N GLU A 342 -13.87 6.04 26.56
CA GLU A 342 -13.95 4.58 26.69
C GLU A 342 -13.29 3.91 25.48
N HIS A 343 -13.60 4.36 24.29
CA HIS A 343 -12.99 3.86 23.06
C HIS A 343 -11.46 4.08 23.01
N ILE A 344 -10.96 5.22 23.48
CA ILE A 344 -9.52 5.45 23.62
C ILE A 344 -8.89 4.42 24.58
N ARG A 345 -9.60 4.00 25.63
CA ARG A 345 -9.10 3.02 26.59
C ARG A 345 -9.05 1.62 25.98
N GLU A 346 -10.08 1.20 25.25
CA GLU A 346 -10.11 -0.09 24.53
C GLU A 346 -8.97 -0.16 23.49
N VAL A 347 -8.80 0.91 22.70
CA VAL A 347 -7.72 1.02 21.72
C VAL A 347 -6.34 0.98 22.41
N HIS A 348 -6.20 1.59 23.58
CA HIS A 348 -4.94 1.56 24.32
C HIS A 348 -4.57 0.14 24.79
N GLU A 349 -5.52 -0.62 25.32
CA GLU A 349 -5.30 -2.01 25.72
C GLU A 349 -4.88 -2.86 24.52
N HIS A 350 -5.58 -2.71 23.40
CA HIS A 350 -5.23 -3.41 22.16
C HIS A 350 -3.85 -2.99 21.62
N TYR A 351 -3.54 -1.69 21.65
CA TYR A 351 -2.24 -1.15 21.28
C TYR A 351 -1.11 -1.78 22.11
N LEU A 352 -1.25 -1.86 23.43
CA LEU A 352 -0.23 -2.45 24.30
C LEU A 352 -0.01 -3.95 23.98
N ALA A 353 -1.08 -4.70 23.75
CA ALA A 353 -0.97 -6.11 23.38
C ALA A 353 -0.20 -6.29 22.06
N LEU A 354 -0.47 -5.43 21.06
CA LEU A 354 0.26 -5.46 19.78
C LEU A 354 1.74 -5.08 19.93
N MET A 355 2.04 -4.13 20.81
CA MET A 355 3.44 -3.73 21.13
C MET A 355 4.21 -4.86 21.81
N GLU A 356 3.59 -5.61 22.73
CA GLU A 356 4.18 -6.79 23.37
C GLU A 356 4.43 -7.93 22.39
N GLU A 357 3.57 -8.05 21.34
CA GLU A 357 3.73 -9.04 20.27
C GLU A 357 4.69 -8.56 19.15
N GLU A 358 5.36 -7.41 19.30
CA GLU A 358 6.22 -6.78 18.28
C GLU A 358 5.50 -6.46 16.94
N ARG A 359 4.19 -6.30 16.99
CA ARG A 359 3.31 -6.03 15.81
C ARG A 359 3.14 -4.54 15.60
N TYR A 360 4.25 -3.84 15.44
CA TYR A 360 4.33 -2.38 15.44
C TYR A 360 3.55 -1.70 14.31
N ALA A 361 3.58 -2.27 13.10
CA ALA A 361 2.84 -1.71 11.97
C ALA A 361 1.33 -1.75 12.22
N GLN A 362 0.81 -2.84 12.78
CA GLN A 362 -0.60 -2.98 13.14
C GLN A 362 -0.96 -2.07 14.33
N ALA A 363 -0.08 -1.94 15.33
CA ALA A 363 -0.26 -1.00 16.43
C ALA A 363 -0.41 0.44 15.92
N ALA A 364 0.36 0.84 14.90
CA ALA A 364 0.22 2.14 14.25
C ALA A 364 -1.13 2.31 13.55
N GLU A 365 -1.63 1.28 12.85
CA GLU A 365 -2.92 1.33 12.14
C GLU A 365 -4.11 1.47 13.09
N VAL A 366 -4.14 0.68 14.17
CA VAL A 366 -5.22 0.71 15.16
C VAL A 366 -5.34 2.09 15.82
N VAL A 367 -4.21 2.74 16.10
CA VAL A 367 -4.21 4.09 16.66
C VAL A 367 -4.60 5.15 15.61
N ASP A 368 -4.18 4.99 14.34
CA ASP A 368 -4.45 5.95 13.26
C ASP A 368 -5.96 6.16 13.04
N GLU A 369 -6.77 5.11 13.11
CA GLU A 369 -8.22 5.17 12.97
C GLU A 369 -8.89 6.08 14.00
N LEU A 370 -8.31 6.21 15.19
CA LEU A 370 -8.87 6.99 16.29
C LEU A 370 -8.43 8.46 16.27
N ILE A 371 -7.28 8.80 15.67
CA ILE A 371 -6.72 10.17 15.70
C ILE A 371 -7.69 11.18 15.06
N GLY A 372 -8.26 10.86 13.90
CA GLY A 372 -9.18 11.75 13.20
C GLY A 372 -10.45 12.07 14.00
N PRO A 373 -11.20 11.09 14.47
CA PRO A 373 -12.35 11.29 15.36
C PRO A 373 -11.99 12.05 16.65
N ALA A 374 -10.89 11.69 17.31
CA ALA A 374 -10.44 12.34 18.53
C ALA A 374 -10.06 13.83 18.31
N ALA A 375 -9.37 14.14 17.22
CA ALA A 375 -8.99 15.51 16.87
C ALA A 375 -10.21 16.40 16.57
N ARG A 376 -11.23 15.85 15.91
CA ARG A 376 -12.49 16.58 15.68
C ARG A 376 -13.26 16.87 16.98
N ALA A 377 -13.25 15.93 17.91
CA ALA A 377 -14.00 16.05 19.16
C ALA A 377 -13.28 16.86 20.24
N LEU A 378 -11.96 16.80 20.31
CA LEU A 378 -11.15 17.36 21.41
C LEU A 378 -10.24 18.51 20.97
N GLY A 379 -10.04 18.69 19.66
CA GLY A 379 -9.04 19.60 19.09
C GLY A 379 -7.69 18.92 18.85
N SER A 380 -6.99 19.33 17.78
CA SER A 380 -5.73 18.72 17.34
C SER A 380 -4.57 18.87 18.37
N ASP A 381 -4.57 19.93 19.15
CA ASP A 381 -3.54 20.20 20.17
C ASP A 381 -3.96 19.69 21.58
N ASN A 382 -5.04 18.90 21.67
CA ASN A 382 -5.43 18.26 22.92
C ASN A 382 -4.42 17.17 23.31
N LYS A 383 -4.03 17.13 24.59
CA LYS A 383 -3.03 16.16 25.09
C LYS A 383 -3.37 14.71 24.79
N ALA A 384 -4.65 14.32 24.79
CA ALA A 384 -5.05 12.94 24.44
C ALA A 384 -4.78 12.65 22.95
N VAL A 385 -5.07 13.63 22.08
CA VAL A 385 -4.80 13.50 20.64
C VAL A 385 -3.30 13.46 20.35
N LEU A 386 -2.52 14.33 21.01
CA LEU A 386 -1.06 14.33 20.89
C LEU A 386 -0.47 12.99 21.34
N ARG A 387 -0.99 12.40 22.44
CA ARG A 387 -0.58 11.08 22.90
C ARG A 387 -0.87 9.96 21.88
N LEU A 388 -2.05 9.95 21.28
CA LEU A 388 -2.37 8.99 20.20
C LEU A 388 -1.40 9.14 19.03
N ARG A 389 -1.10 10.37 18.63
CA ARG A 389 -0.12 10.64 17.57
C ARG A 389 1.29 10.18 17.96
N THR A 390 1.68 10.35 19.22
CA THR A 390 2.96 9.83 19.74
C THR A 390 3.00 8.30 19.64
N TRP A 391 1.97 7.59 20.05
CA TRP A 391 1.90 6.14 19.94
C TRP A 391 2.05 5.67 18.49
N ARG A 392 1.35 6.30 17.56
CA ARG A 392 1.50 6.01 16.13
C ARG A 392 2.91 6.26 15.63
N ALA A 393 3.53 7.39 15.98
CA ALA A 393 4.87 7.74 15.55
C ALA A 393 5.92 6.74 16.09
N VAL A 394 5.82 6.37 17.37
CA VAL A 394 6.69 5.36 18.01
C VAL A 394 6.52 4.00 17.33
N SER A 395 5.28 3.57 17.09
CA SER A 395 5.03 2.29 16.41
C SER A 395 5.61 2.27 15.00
N ARG A 396 5.48 3.34 14.22
CA ARG A 396 6.10 3.46 12.90
C ARG A 396 7.62 3.40 12.95
N GLN A 397 8.22 4.05 13.94
CA GLN A 397 9.66 4.01 14.16
C GLN A 397 10.13 2.59 14.47
N LEU A 398 9.46 1.89 15.39
CA LEU A 398 9.79 0.51 15.75
C LEU A 398 9.53 -0.48 14.60
N ALA A 399 8.54 -0.21 13.76
CA ALA A 399 8.32 -0.94 12.50
C ALA A 399 9.39 -0.66 11.42
N GLY A 400 10.38 0.20 11.68
CA GLY A 400 11.41 0.59 10.72
C GLY A 400 10.95 1.66 9.71
N ASP A 401 9.72 2.17 9.79
CA ASP A 401 9.25 3.26 8.91
C ASP A 401 9.67 4.64 9.44
N HIS A 402 10.98 4.84 9.56
CA HIS A 402 11.58 6.11 10.01
C HIS A 402 11.21 7.29 9.11
N ARG A 403 10.93 7.01 7.83
CA ARG A 403 10.54 8.05 6.87
C ARG A 403 9.16 8.63 7.16
N ALA A 404 8.21 7.82 7.61
CA ALA A 404 6.89 8.28 8.01
C ALA A 404 6.87 8.81 9.45
N ALA A 405 7.70 8.26 10.34
CA ALA A 405 7.80 8.67 11.74
C ALA A 405 8.43 10.06 11.93
N LEU A 406 9.49 10.38 11.18
CA LEU A 406 10.24 11.64 11.30
C LEU A 406 9.37 12.90 11.26
N PRO A 407 8.57 13.17 10.20
CA PRO A 407 7.76 14.39 10.14
C PRO A 407 6.67 14.44 11.21
N GLU A 408 6.25 13.31 11.72
CA GLU A 408 5.27 13.26 12.79
C GLU A 408 5.89 13.64 14.13
N PHE A 409 7.10 13.17 14.43
CA PHE A 409 7.83 13.62 15.62
C PHE A 409 8.19 15.10 15.56
N GLU A 410 8.54 15.65 14.41
CA GLU A 410 8.76 17.09 14.23
C GLU A 410 7.50 17.91 14.56
N GLN A 411 6.35 17.50 14.02
CA GLN A 411 5.07 18.16 14.32
C GLN A 411 4.65 18.01 15.78
N LEU A 412 4.93 16.85 16.41
CA LEU A 412 4.67 16.61 17.83
C LEU A 412 5.55 17.50 18.71
N ALA A 413 6.84 17.65 18.38
CA ALA A 413 7.74 18.55 19.08
C ALA A 413 7.22 19.97 19.10
N ASP A 414 6.76 20.47 17.94
CA ASP A 414 6.17 21.80 17.82
C ASP A 414 4.84 21.94 18.58
N ALA A 415 3.98 20.89 18.52
CA ALA A 415 2.70 20.89 19.22
C ALA A 415 2.88 20.86 20.75
N PHE A 416 3.76 19.99 21.26
CA PHE A 416 4.07 19.95 22.68
C PHE A 416 4.78 21.22 23.16
N ALA A 417 5.64 21.83 22.34
CA ALA A 417 6.25 23.12 22.65
C ALA A 417 5.19 24.24 22.81
N ARG A 418 4.14 24.23 21.98
CA ARG A 418 3.01 25.19 22.11
C ARG A 418 2.15 24.93 23.35
N VAL A 419 1.88 23.65 23.66
CA VAL A 419 0.93 23.26 24.73
C VAL A 419 1.57 23.23 26.11
N SER A 420 2.81 22.74 26.20
CA SER A 420 3.49 22.44 27.47
C SER A 420 4.82 23.19 27.65
N GLY A 421 5.29 23.89 26.62
CA GLY A 421 6.57 24.62 26.61
C GLY A 421 7.67 23.88 25.84
N ALA A 422 8.62 24.64 25.29
CA ALA A 422 9.69 24.11 24.44
C ALA A 422 10.70 23.18 25.17
N SER A 423 10.79 23.30 26.49
CA SER A 423 11.63 22.47 27.37
C SER A 423 10.82 21.40 28.11
N SER A 424 9.56 21.16 27.73
CA SER A 424 8.78 20.06 28.31
C SER A 424 9.35 18.71 27.90
N GLU A 425 9.22 17.72 28.77
CA GLU A 425 9.67 16.35 28.52
C GLU A 425 9.12 15.79 27.20
N ASP A 426 7.83 15.94 26.94
CA ASP A 426 7.21 15.48 25.69
C ASP A 426 7.79 16.16 24.44
N ALA A 427 8.11 17.48 24.52
CA ALA A 427 8.70 18.21 23.40
C ALA A 427 10.15 17.78 23.16
N LEU A 428 10.94 17.60 24.20
CA LEU A 428 12.33 17.16 24.12
C LEU A 428 12.41 15.72 23.63
N ASN A 429 11.57 14.83 24.15
CA ASN A 429 11.51 13.43 23.69
C ASN A 429 11.12 13.37 22.20
N SER A 430 10.13 14.13 21.76
CA SER A 430 9.76 14.17 20.34
C SER A 430 10.90 14.67 19.44
N ARG A 431 11.71 15.63 19.89
CA ARG A 431 12.92 16.08 19.16
C ARG A 431 13.99 15.01 19.10
N ALA A 432 14.25 14.31 20.23
CA ALA A 432 15.20 13.21 20.27
C ALA A 432 14.79 12.08 19.32
N GLN A 433 13.52 11.69 19.32
CA GLN A 433 13.01 10.66 18.40
C GLN A 433 13.11 11.09 16.92
N ALA A 434 12.85 12.35 16.62
CA ALA A 434 13.06 12.89 15.27
C ALA A 434 14.53 12.80 14.85
N ALA A 435 15.45 13.10 15.76
CA ALA A 435 16.89 13.00 15.50
C ALA A 435 17.33 11.54 15.31
N ARG A 436 16.82 10.59 16.11
CA ARG A 436 17.05 9.14 15.91
C ARG A 436 16.57 8.68 14.52
N CYS A 437 15.36 9.08 14.12
CA CYS A 437 14.84 8.76 12.78
C CYS A 437 15.74 9.32 11.67
N ARG A 438 16.31 10.54 11.84
CA ARG A 438 17.27 11.10 10.88
C ARG A 438 18.55 10.24 10.78
N GLY A 439 19.04 9.75 11.91
CA GLY A 439 20.20 8.84 11.97
C GLY A 439 19.97 7.59 11.11
N GLU A 440 18.84 6.92 11.31
CA GLU A 440 18.43 5.72 10.56
C GLU A 440 18.20 6.00 9.05
N LEU A 441 17.85 7.22 8.70
CA LEU A 441 17.72 7.66 7.31
C LEU A 441 19.04 8.12 6.67
N GLY A 442 20.17 8.00 7.38
CA GLY A 442 21.50 8.40 6.92
C GLY A 442 21.77 9.91 6.98
N GLN A 443 20.89 10.71 7.58
CA GLN A 443 21.05 12.16 7.78
C GLN A 443 21.80 12.42 9.09
N VAL A 444 23.03 11.91 9.17
CA VAL A 444 23.75 11.80 10.45
C VAL A 444 24.18 13.14 11.02
N THR A 445 24.56 14.11 10.16
CA THR A 445 24.95 15.44 10.63
C THR A 445 23.81 16.15 11.34
N GLU A 446 22.61 16.09 10.76
CA GLU A 446 21.38 16.67 11.32
C GLU A 446 20.90 15.89 12.56
N ALA A 447 21.11 14.56 12.58
CA ALA A 447 20.81 13.72 13.71
C ALA A 447 21.69 14.08 14.91
N LEU A 448 23.01 14.17 14.73
CA LEU A 448 23.96 14.57 15.77
C LEU A 448 23.69 15.98 16.29
N ALA A 449 23.41 16.93 15.41
CA ALA A 449 23.04 18.29 15.81
C ALA A 449 21.79 18.28 16.69
N GLY A 450 20.72 17.57 16.23
CA GLY A 450 19.47 17.46 16.97
C GLY A 450 19.59 16.78 18.32
N LEU A 451 20.38 15.70 18.44
CA LEU A 451 20.62 15.02 19.72
C LEU A 451 21.42 15.91 20.68
N ASN A 452 22.46 16.61 20.21
CA ASN A 452 23.23 17.54 21.03
C ASN A 452 22.38 18.71 21.53
N ASP A 453 21.55 19.32 20.68
CA ASP A 453 20.65 20.40 21.05
C ASP A 453 19.68 19.96 22.18
N VAL A 454 19.16 18.74 22.11
CA VAL A 454 18.29 18.17 23.15
C VAL A 454 19.11 17.90 24.42
N LEU A 455 20.30 17.31 24.29
CA LEU A 455 21.18 16.98 25.41
C LEU A 455 21.56 18.22 26.22
N ASP A 456 21.88 19.33 25.54
CA ASP A 456 22.22 20.59 26.21
C ASP A 456 21.06 21.12 27.07
N VAL A 457 19.82 20.99 26.59
CA VAL A 457 18.64 21.39 27.36
C VAL A 457 18.40 20.43 28.54
N VAL A 458 18.49 19.13 28.31
CA VAL A 458 18.31 18.09 29.37
C VAL A 458 19.36 18.26 30.48
N ARG A 459 20.62 18.49 30.10
CA ARG A 459 21.71 18.75 31.07
C ARG A 459 21.45 19.96 31.95
N ALA A 460 20.90 21.01 31.34
CA ALA A 460 20.61 22.25 32.08
C ALA A 460 19.43 22.11 33.05
N VAL A 461 18.49 21.19 32.77
CA VAL A 461 17.28 20.99 33.60
C VAL A 461 17.45 19.84 34.59
N ASP A 462 17.92 18.67 34.14
CA ASP A 462 17.89 17.42 34.90
C ASP A 462 19.30 16.90 35.31
N GLY A 463 20.36 17.52 34.77
CA GLY A 463 21.74 17.13 35.00
C GLY A 463 22.28 16.08 34.04
N ASP A 464 23.60 15.84 34.12
CA ASP A 464 24.39 15.05 33.16
C ASP A 464 24.19 13.52 33.29
N VAL A 465 23.66 13.09 34.43
CA VAL A 465 23.45 11.67 34.78
C VAL A 465 21.96 11.31 34.88
N SER A 466 21.06 12.18 34.43
CA SER A 466 19.65 11.84 34.28
C SER A 466 19.47 10.76 33.24
N GLU A 467 18.42 9.93 33.36
CA GLU A 467 18.11 8.83 32.44
C GLU A 467 18.11 9.29 30.98
N ASN A 468 17.44 10.41 30.71
CA ASN A 468 17.38 11.02 29.39
C ASN A 468 18.77 11.49 28.89
N ALA A 469 19.60 12.08 29.76
CA ALA A 469 20.94 12.53 29.36
C ALA A 469 21.86 11.34 29.03
N VAL A 470 21.76 10.27 29.81
CA VAL A 470 22.50 9.01 29.60
C VAL A 470 22.15 8.38 28.28
N GLU A 471 20.84 8.25 27.95
CA GLU A 471 20.40 7.70 26.67
C GLU A 471 20.89 8.53 25.49
N LEU A 472 20.77 9.86 25.57
CA LEU A 472 21.21 10.76 24.49
C LEU A 472 22.71 10.67 24.25
N ARG A 473 23.52 10.61 25.30
CA ARG A 473 24.99 10.45 25.22
C ARG A 473 25.35 9.12 24.56
N ARG A 474 24.65 8.02 24.93
CA ARG A 474 24.83 6.71 24.29
C ARG A 474 24.50 6.78 22.82
N ASP A 475 23.35 7.35 22.44
CA ASP A 475 22.92 7.45 21.05
C ASP A 475 23.89 8.28 20.20
N ILE A 476 24.41 9.39 20.75
CA ILE A 476 25.44 10.21 20.09
C ILE A 476 26.72 9.39 19.86
N GLY A 477 27.18 8.66 20.90
CA GLY A 477 28.36 7.81 20.80
C GLY A 477 28.22 6.71 19.75
N MET A 478 27.08 6.00 19.75
CA MET A 478 26.80 4.94 18.78
C MET A 478 26.69 5.48 17.36
N LEU A 479 26.07 6.66 17.18
CA LEU A 479 25.95 7.29 15.87
C LEU A 479 27.31 7.76 15.32
N LEU A 480 28.21 8.22 16.18
CA LEU A 480 29.59 8.57 15.82
C LEU A 480 30.38 7.32 15.39
N LEU A 481 30.20 6.21 16.11
CA LEU A 481 30.82 4.92 15.74
C LEU A 481 30.34 4.42 14.38
N ALA A 482 29.05 4.48 14.13
CA ALA A 482 28.48 4.08 12.84
C ALA A 482 29.03 4.90 11.66
N GLN A 483 29.60 6.08 11.94
CA GLN A 483 30.29 6.93 10.96
C GLN A 483 31.80 6.68 10.85
N GLY A 484 32.35 5.76 11.61
CA GLY A 484 33.80 5.56 11.69
C GLY A 484 34.55 6.69 12.42
N ARG A 485 33.84 7.55 13.16
CA ARG A 485 34.42 8.63 13.99
C ARG A 485 34.78 8.09 15.38
N THR A 486 35.68 7.09 15.40
CA THR A 486 36.01 6.29 16.59
C THR A 486 36.57 7.14 17.73
N ALA A 487 37.42 8.13 17.45
CA ALA A 487 37.97 9.03 18.44
C ALA A 487 36.89 9.92 19.10
N ASP A 488 36.01 10.51 18.29
CA ASP A 488 34.89 11.35 18.78
C ASP A 488 33.89 10.52 19.62
N ALA A 489 33.65 9.26 19.21
CA ALA A 489 32.81 8.33 19.98
C ALA A 489 33.41 8.00 21.34
N PHE A 490 34.73 7.80 21.39
CA PHE A 490 35.45 7.58 22.63
C PHE A 490 35.31 8.77 23.60
N ASP A 491 35.45 10.00 23.09
CA ASP A 491 35.34 11.23 23.88
C ASP A 491 33.95 11.41 24.51
N VAL A 492 32.91 10.80 23.93
CA VAL A 492 31.53 10.83 24.47
C VAL A 492 31.24 9.66 25.40
N LEU A 493 31.70 8.43 25.04
CA LEU A 493 31.35 7.20 25.76
C LEU A 493 32.21 6.93 26.97
N ASP A 494 33.51 7.35 26.99
CA ASP A 494 34.40 7.12 28.14
C ASP A 494 33.95 7.90 29.39
N PRO A 495 33.61 9.21 29.31
CA PRO A 495 33.02 9.93 30.43
C PRO A 495 31.63 9.37 30.82
N LEU A 496 30.82 8.92 29.85
CA LEU A 496 29.52 8.29 30.13
C LEU A 496 29.72 7.02 30.97
N HIS A 497 30.65 6.15 30.59
CA HIS A 497 30.95 4.93 31.35
C HIS A 497 31.39 5.24 32.78
N ALA A 498 32.25 6.25 32.96
CA ALA A 498 32.68 6.66 34.30
C ALA A 498 31.48 7.12 35.17
N ASP A 499 30.55 7.89 34.59
CA ASP A 499 29.32 8.34 35.27
C ASP A 499 28.41 7.15 35.62
N LEU A 500 28.21 6.21 34.67
CA LEU A 500 27.40 5.00 34.90
C LEU A 500 27.98 4.10 36.01
N CYS A 501 29.28 3.91 36.04
CA CYS A 501 29.95 3.16 37.13
C CYS A 501 29.70 3.77 38.50
N LEU A 502 29.66 5.11 38.59
CA LEU A 502 29.40 5.83 39.82
C LEU A 502 27.94 5.77 40.28
N VAL A 503 26.99 5.80 39.34
CA VAL A 503 25.55 5.90 39.65
C VAL A 503 24.91 4.52 39.77
N PHE A 504 25.19 3.61 38.87
CA PHE A 504 24.52 2.29 38.76
C PHE A 504 25.45 1.13 39.14
N GLY A 505 26.76 1.34 39.14
CA GLY A 505 27.76 0.33 39.41
C GLY A 505 28.27 -0.39 38.15
N PRO A 506 29.41 -1.11 38.27
CA PRO A 506 30.06 -1.76 37.12
C PRO A 506 29.31 -3.00 36.58
N ASP A 507 28.44 -3.60 37.39
CA ASP A 507 27.68 -4.82 37.05
C ASP A 507 26.31 -4.50 36.47
N ASP A 508 25.96 -3.23 36.30
CA ASP A 508 24.71 -2.82 35.66
C ASP A 508 24.74 -3.09 34.15
N GLU A 509 23.62 -3.50 33.58
CA GLU A 509 23.52 -3.94 32.19
C GLU A 509 23.95 -2.84 31.18
N LEU A 510 23.51 -1.60 31.41
CA LEU A 510 23.89 -0.48 30.56
C LEU A 510 25.35 -0.09 30.71
N THR A 511 25.89 -0.17 31.94
CA THR A 511 27.30 0.06 32.23
C THR A 511 28.18 -0.97 31.51
N ALA A 512 27.80 -2.24 31.54
CA ALA A 512 28.49 -3.32 30.85
C ALA A 512 28.45 -3.14 29.31
N GLU A 513 27.27 -2.78 28.72
CA GLU A 513 27.14 -2.51 27.29
C GLU A 513 28.09 -1.40 26.80
N VAL A 514 28.15 -0.29 27.54
CA VAL A 514 29.06 0.82 27.21
C VAL A 514 30.52 0.43 27.39
N ALA A 515 30.85 -0.38 28.40
CA ALA A 515 32.22 -0.90 28.62
C ALA A 515 32.67 -1.81 27.47
N GLU A 516 31.81 -2.71 26.99
CA GLU A 516 32.09 -3.57 25.83
C GLU A 516 32.35 -2.74 24.56
N THR A 517 31.50 -1.73 24.33
CA THR A 517 31.65 -0.81 23.19
C THR A 517 33.02 -0.07 23.28
N LEU A 518 33.36 0.44 24.44
CA LEU A 518 34.66 1.11 24.66
C LEU A 518 35.86 0.16 24.49
N ALA A 519 35.72 -1.12 24.85
CA ALA A 519 36.78 -2.11 24.63
C ALA A 519 37.06 -2.30 23.12
N VAL A 520 36.00 -2.34 22.28
CA VAL A 520 36.16 -2.42 20.82
C VAL A 520 36.82 -1.14 20.27
N ILE A 521 36.36 0.04 20.71
CA ILE A 521 36.92 1.33 20.30
C ILE A 521 38.44 1.40 20.63
N ARG A 522 38.85 0.96 21.80
CA ARG A 522 40.26 0.97 22.20
C ARG A 522 41.12 0.07 21.31
N LEU A 523 40.60 -1.10 20.92
CA LEU A 523 41.31 -1.99 20.00
C LEU A 523 41.51 -1.37 18.62
N ASP A 524 40.53 -0.64 18.12
CA ASP A 524 40.62 0.05 16.85
C ASP A 524 41.63 1.23 16.90
N LEU A 525 41.60 2.01 17.97
CA LEU A 525 42.54 3.13 18.17
C LEU A 525 43.99 2.68 18.37
N ASP A 526 44.21 1.54 19.06
CA ASP A 526 45.53 0.95 19.25
C ASP A 526 46.09 0.26 17.97
N GLY A 527 45.17 -0.18 17.06
CA GLY A 527 45.53 -0.82 15.79
C GLY A 527 46.04 0.15 14.73
N ASP A 528 45.70 1.45 14.82
CA ASP A 528 46.18 2.53 13.94
C ASP A 528 47.53 3.15 14.35
N GLY A 529 48.29 2.52 15.28
CA GLY A 529 49.61 2.92 15.65
C GLY A 529 50.63 2.86 14.48
N PRO A 530 51.64 3.75 14.41
CA PRO A 530 52.52 3.92 13.25
C PRO A 530 53.24 2.61 12.92
N GLY A 531 53.00 2.11 11.69
CA GLY A 531 53.63 0.90 11.18
C GLY A 531 55.13 0.93 11.37
N ILE A 532 55.67 -0.17 11.92
CA ILE A 532 57.10 -0.41 12.08
C ILE A 532 57.73 -0.36 10.68
N PRO A 533 58.70 0.53 10.41
CA PRO A 533 59.42 0.52 9.14
C PRO A 533 60.26 -0.75 9.05
N SER A 534 60.09 -1.51 7.99
CA SER A 534 60.91 -2.65 7.60
C SER A 534 62.32 -2.27 7.19
#